data_7cb371bd72d3faa31e6bf44314397dcd
#
_entry.id   7cb371bd72d3faa31e6bf44314397dcd
#
_cell.length_a   1.000
_cell.length_b   1.000
_cell.length_c   1.000
_cell.angle_alpha   90.00
_cell.angle_beta   90.00
_cell.angle_gamma   90.00
#
_symmetry.space_group_name_H-M   'P 1'
#
loop_
_entity.id
_entity.type
_entity.pdbx_description
1 polymer ?
#
loop_
_entity_poly.entity_id
_entity_poly.type
_entity_poly.pdbx_seq_one_letter_code
_entity_poly.pdbx_strand_id
1 'polypeptide(L)'
;EQKPEWSLHMTDGSIYRDGNGLAWVNPYRQEVWDYLVEVGKKAGELGFAEVQFDYVRFSVDSGAEGVTFAPEDTQGRSKTEAISQFMDYAYNELAREGLYVSADVFGTIIRSGQDAQAVGQDYREMAGRVDYLCPMIYPSHYGDGSFGIEHPDTQPYDTVYQALLGSRVALVSPVDGNENAGDESTG
;
A
#
# COMPACT_ATOMS: atom_id res chain seq x y z
N GLU A 1 12.74 -11.29 18.27
CA GLU A 1 12.43 -11.72 16.90
C GLU A 1 12.26 -13.23 16.87
N GLN A 2 10.99 -13.70 16.82
CA GLN A 2 10.69 -15.14 16.89
C GLN A 2 10.79 -15.82 15.52
N LYS A 3 10.70 -15.03 14.42
CA LYS A 3 10.66 -15.49 13.04
C LYS A 3 11.53 -14.61 12.13
N PRO A 4 12.87 -14.63 12.31
CA PRO A 4 13.77 -13.82 11.50
C PRO A 4 13.67 -14.13 9.99
N GLU A 5 13.35 -15.37 9.65
CA GLU A 5 13.14 -15.82 8.27
C GLU A 5 11.96 -15.16 7.55
N TRP A 6 11.05 -14.55 8.30
CA TRP A 6 9.92 -13.78 7.74
C TRP A 6 10.27 -12.32 7.46
N SER A 7 11.42 -11.86 7.95
CA SER A 7 11.83 -10.45 7.83
C SER A 7 12.39 -10.15 6.44
N LEU A 8 12.38 -8.86 6.08
CA LEU A 8 13.14 -8.35 4.94
C LEU A 8 14.64 -8.44 5.27
N HIS A 9 15.43 -8.83 4.28
CA HIS A 9 16.89 -8.97 4.42
C HIS A 9 17.62 -8.04 3.44
N MET A 10 18.73 -7.52 3.93
CA MET A 10 19.68 -6.74 3.14
C MET A 10 20.56 -7.68 2.31
N THR A 11 21.27 -7.11 1.34
CA THR A 11 22.22 -7.86 0.48
C THR A 11 23.28 -8.62 1.25
N ASP A 12 23.67 -8.15 2.45
CA ASP A 12 24.65 -8.80 3.33
C ASP A 12 24.02 -9.89 4.24
N GLY A 13 22.72 -10.12 4.10
CA GLY A 13 21.97 -11.09 4.89
C GLY A 13 21.46 -10.56 6.24
N SER A 14 21.78 -9.33 6.62
CA SER A 14 21.24 -8.72 7.84
C SER A 14 19.75 -8.41 7.69
N ILE A 15 19.02 -8.35 8.81
CA ILE A 15 17.61 -7.96 8.81
C ILE A 15 17.50 -6.46 8.56
N TYR A 16 16.68 -6.08 7.57
CA TYR A 16 16.33 -4.68 7.32
C TYR A 16 15.58 -4.10 8.51
N ARG A 17 15.95 -2.86 8.88
CA ARG A 17 15.26 -2.05 9.89
C ARG A 17 15.02 -0.66 9.35
N ASP A 18 13.83 -0.15 9.59
CA ASP A 18 13.46 1.23 9.23
C ASP A 18 14.13 2.28 10.13
N GLY A 19 13.84 3.54 9.87
CA GLY A 19 14.40 4.66 10.65
C GLY A 19 14.07 4.64 12.15
N ASN A 20 13.07 3.87 12.57
CA ASN A 20 12.70 3.64 13.97
C ASN A 20 13.33 2.39 14.56
N GLY A 21 14.14 1.67 13.79
CA GLY A 21 14.78 0.41 14.20
C GLY A 21 13.84 -0.81 14.17
N LEU A 22 12.67 -0.70 13.55
CA LEU A 22 11.70 -1.79 13.45
C LEU A 22 12.01 -2.68 12.25
N ALA A 23 11.97 -3.99 12.45
CA ALA A 23 12.08 -4.97 11.38
C ALA A 23 10.75 -5.09 10.63
N TRP A 24 10.82 -5.20 9.31
CA TRP A 24 9.67 -5.42 8.46
C TRP A 24 9.60 -6.88 8.02
N VAL A 25 8.38 -7.39 7.87
CA VAL A 25 8.12 -8.70 7.30
C VAL A 25 8.15 -8.66 5.77
N ASN A 26 8.45 -9.80 5.15
CA ASN A 26 8.48 -9.93 3.70
C ASN A 26 7.06 -10.10 3.13
N PRO A 27 6.52 -9.13 2.38
CA PRO A 27 5.15 -9.20 1.86
C PRO A 27 4.91 -10.29 0.81
N TYR A 28 5.97 -10.91 0.28
CA TYR A 28 5.84 -12.02 -0.66
C TYR A 28 5.56 -13.37 0.01
N ARG A 29 5.72 -13.48 1.34
CA ARG A 29 5.65 -14.75 2.06
C ARG A 29 4.24 -15.11 2.48
N GLN A 30 3.77 -16.29 2.08
CA GLN A 30 2.46 -16.81 2.44
C GLN A 30 2.30 -16.99 3.95
N GLU A 31 3.34 -17.40 4.65
CA GLU A 31 3.30 -17.60 6.11
C GLU A 31 3.04 -16.30 6.88
N VAL A 32 3.46 -15.15 6.31
CA VAL A 32 3.14 -13.83 6.86
C VAL A 32 1.67 -13.52 6.65
N TRP A 33 1.12 -13.82 5.46
CA TRP A 33 -0.29 -13.63 5.16
C TRP A 33 -1.18 -14.47 6.08
N ASP A 34 -0.85 -15.75 6.23
CA ASP A 34 -1.57 -16.68 7.09
C ASP A 34 -1.61 -16.18 8.53
N TYR A 35 -0.47 -15.73 9.05
CA TYR A 35 -0.38 -15.19 10.40
C TYR A 35 -1.25 -13.94 10.59
N LEU A 36 -1.22 -12.99 9.65
CA LEU A 36 -2.02 -11.77 9.73
C LEU A 36 -3.52 -12.05 9.66
N VAL A 37 -3.92 -12.97 8.80
CA VAL A 37 -5.31 -13.41 8.68
C VAL A 37 -5.79 -14.11 9.97
N GLU A 38 -4.98 -14.98 10.56
CA GLU A 38 -5.32 -15.64 11.83
C GLU A 38 -5.46 -14.63 12.98
N VAL A 39 -4.64 -13.56 13.01
CA VAL A 39 -4.82 -12.45 13.96
C VAL A 39 -6.17 -11.76 13.72
N GLY A 40 -6.54 -11.51 12.46
CA GLY A 40 -7.83 -10.94 12.08
C GLY A 40 -9.01 -11.80 12.51
N LYS A 41 -8.96 -13.11 12.23
CA LYS A 41 -10.00 -14.07 12.69
C LYS A 41 -10.13 -14.04 14.20
N LYS A 42 -9.00 -13.97 14.92
CA LYS A 42 -9.02 -13.88 16.38
C LYS A 42 -9.66 -12.60 16.90
N ALA A 43 -9.47 -11.48 16.21
CA ALA A 43 -10.15 -10.24 16.51
C ALA A 43 -11.68 -10.40 16.34
N GLY A 44 -12.13 -11.06 15.26
CA GLY A 44 -13.54 -11.39 15.04
C GLY A 44 -14.16 -12.23 16.18
N GLU A 45 -13.46 -13.27 16.65
CA GLU A 45 -13.89 -14.05 17.80
C GLU A 45 -14.06 -13.22 19.08
N LEU A 46 -13.29 -12.12 19.22
CA LEU A 46 -13.39 -11.17 20.33
C LEU A 46 -14.49 -10.13 20.14
N GLY A 47 -15.21 -10.14 19.01
CA GLY A 47 -16.36 -9.29 18.75
C GLY A 47 -16.05 -8.04 17.92
N PHE A 48 -14.86 -7.91 17.32
CA PHE A 48 -14.61 -6.87 16.33
C PHE A 48 -15.36 -7.18 15.03
N ALA A 49 -15.89 -6.14 14.38
CA ALA A 49 -16.67 -6.30 13.14
C ALA A 49 -15.84 -6.04 11.88
N GLU A 50 -14.68 -5.44 12.02
CA GLU A 50 -13.82 -5.03 10.91
C GLU A 50 -12.34 -5.24 11.26
N VAL A 51 -11.57 -5.63 10.25
CA VAL A 51 -10.11 -5.69 10.29
C VAL A 51 -9.55 -4.69 9.30
N GLN A 52 -8.84 -3.69 9.80
CA GLN A 52 -8.15 -2.68 8.99
C GLN A 52 -6.66 -2.99 8.92
N PHE A 53 -6.14 -3.16 7.71
CA PHE A 53 -4.72 -3.39 7.47
C PHE A 53 -4.01 -2.05 7.28
N ASP A 54 -3.15 -1.70 8.23
CA ASP A 54 -2.22 -0.58 8.13
C ASP A 54 -0.82 -1.09 7.73
N TYR A 55 -0.01 -0.23 7.13
CA TYR A 55 1.33 -0.59 6.61
C TYR A 55 1.33 -1.77 5.64
N VAL A 56 0.21 -1.99 4.95
CA VAL A 56 0.06 -3.05 3.91
C VAL A 56 0.78 -2.62 2.63
N ARG A 57 2.11 -2.53 2.70
CA ARG A 57 2.98 -1.99 1.68
C ARG A 57 4.43 -2.44 1.85
N PHE A 58 5.25 -2.15 0.85
CA PHE A 58 6.71 -2.23 0.98
C PHE A 58 7.26 -0.95 1.62
N SER A 59 8.38 -1.08 2.35
CA SER A 59 9.08 0.08 2.90
C SER A 59 9.71 0.90 1.78
N VAL A 60 9.65 2.21 1.95
CA VAL A 60 10.35 3.22 1.14
C VAL A 60 11.24 4.11 2.01
N ASP A 61 11.43 3.73 3.28
CA ASP A 61 12.32 4.43 4.19
C ASP A 61 13.78 4.28 3.76
N SER A 62 14.64 5.15 4.26
CA SER A 62 16.07 5.12 3.98
C SER A 62 16.66 3.73 4.27
N GLY A 63 17.42 3.19 3.33
CA GLY A 63 18.02 1.86 3.40
C GLY A 63 17.16 0.75 2.77
N ALA A 64 15.88 1.00 2.47
CA ALA A 64 15.01 0.00 1.83
C ALA A 64 15.48 -0.39 0.41
N GLU A 65 16.25 0.48 -0.25
CA GLU A 65 16.88 0.21 -1.54
C GLU A 65 17.90 -0.93 -1.50
N GLY A 66 18.43 -1.24 -0.32
CA GLY A 66 19.36 -2.37 -0.11
C GLY A 66 18.67 -3.70 0.19
N VAL A 67 17.35 -3.72 0.29
CA VAL A 67 16.59 -4.96 0.52
C VAL A 67 16.59 -5.82 -0.73
N THR A 68 16.82 -7.11 -0.53
CA THR A 68 16.78 -8.11 -1.61
C THR A 68 15.67 -9.12 -1.37
N PHE A 69 15.13 -9.63 -2.45
CA PHE A 69 14.09 -10.66 -2.41
C PHE A 69 14.57 -11.90 -3.15
N ALA A 70 14.44 -13.06 -2.53
CA ALA A 70 14.76 -14.32 -3.15
C ALA A 70 13.77 -14.62 -4.30
N PRO A 71 14.22 -15.18 -5.43
CA PRO A 71 13.34 -15.55 -6.54
C PRO A 71 12.21 -16.50 -6.14
N GLU A 72 12.45 -17.38 -5.19
CA GLU A 72 11.45 -18.29 -4.62
C GLU A 72 10.35 -17.56 -3.84
N ASP A 73 10.64 -16.42 -3.22
CA ASP A 73 9.65 -15.60 -2.54
C ASP A 73 8.83 -14.79 -3.55
N THR A 74 9.49 -14.11 -4.48
CA THR A 74 8.81 -13.25 -5.47
C THR A 74 8.01 -14.06 -6.48
N GLN A 75 8.51 -15.19 -6.92
CA GLN A 75 7.92 -16.01 -7.99
C GLN A 75 7.58 -15.19 -9.24
N GLY A 76 8.39 -14.16 -9.52
CA GLY A 76 8.19 -13.24 -10.64
C GLY A 76 7.12 -12.17 -10.43
N ARG A 77 6.48 -12.10 -9.25
CA ARG A 77 5.48 -11.09 -8.92
C ARG A 77 6.13 -9.72 -8.70
N SER A 78 5.48 -8.68 -9.18
CA SER A 78 5.76 -7.30 -8.79
C SER A 78 5.32 -7.02 -7.35
N LYS A 79 5.72 -5.88 -6.79
CA LYS A 79 5.27 -5.45 -5.46
C LYS A 79 3.74 -5.24 -5.41
N THR A 80 3.17 -4.63 -6.45
CA THR A 80 1.73 -4.38 -6.55
C THR A 80 0.94 -5.68 -6.65
N GLU A 81 1.41 -6.65 -7.43
CA GLU A 81 0.78 -7.97 -7.49
C GLU A 81 0.81 -8.69 -6.13
N ALA A 82 1.92 -8.62 -5.40
CA ALA A 82 2.02 -9.25 -4.10
C ALA A 82 1.02 -8.66 -3.08
N ILE A 83 0.94 -7.33 -3.00
CA ILE A 83 -0.01 -6.66 -2.10
C ILE A 83 -1.45 -6.92 -2.52
N SER A 84 -1.77 -6.85 -3.82
CA SER A 84 -3.11 -7.14 -4.33
C SER A 84 -3.53 -8.58 -4.04
N GLN A 85 -2.65 -9.55 -4.20
CA GLN A 85 -2.91 -10.96 -3.88
C GLN A 85 -3.08 -11.19 -2.38
N PHE A 86 -2.29 -10.51 -1.54
CA PHE A 86 -2.51 -10.53 -0.10
C PHE A 86 -3.90 -10.01 0.27
N MET A 87 -4.32 -8.89 -0.31
CA MET A 87 -5.64 -8.32 -0.02
C MET A 87 -6.78 -9.25 -0.47
N ASP A 88 -6.66 -9.87 -1.66
CA ASP A 88 -7.59 -10.90 -2.12
C ASP A 88 -7.69 -12.07 -1.12
N TYR A 89 -6.54 -12.57 -0.69
CA TYR A 89 -6.47 -13.67 0.26
C TYR A 89 -7.10 -13.28 1.61
N ALA A 90 -6.69 -12.14 2.17
CA ALA A 90 -7.20 -11.66 3.46
C ALA A 90 -8.72 -11.40 3.40
N TYR A 91 -9.21 -10.75 2.35
CA TYR A 91 -10.63 -10.51 2.15
C TYR A 91 -11.43 -11.82 2.12
N ASN A 92 -11.00 -12.77 1.28
CA ASN A 92 -11.72 -14.03 1.14
C ASN A 92 -11.78 -14.83 2.45
N GLU A 93 -10.70 -14.81 3.22
CA GLU A 93 -10.65 -15.55 4.50
C GLU A 93 -11.46 -14.86 5.61
N LEU A 94 -11.36 -13.52 5.73
CA LEU A 94 -12.02 -12.77 6.79
C LEU A 94 -13.51 -12.55 6.51
N ALA A 95 -13.91 -12.37 5.26
CA ALA A 95 -15.31 -12.25 4.88
C ALA A 95 -16.12 -13.54 5.17
N ARG A 96 -15.50 -14.72 5.10
CA ARG A 96 -16.14 -15.99 5.51
C ARG A 96 -16.47 -16.03 6.99
N GLU A 97 -15.72 -15.29 7.80
CA GLU A 97 -15.98 -15.12 9.24
C GLU A 97 -16.96 -13.96 9.52
N GLY A 98 -17.49 -13.32 8.48
CA GLY A 98 -18.43 -12.20 8.60
C GLY A 98 -17.78 -10.87 8.97
N LEU A 99 -16.49 -10.71 8.74
CA LEU A 99 -15.74 -9.50 9.03
C LEU A 99 -15.64 -8.60 7.79
N TYR A 100 -15.77 -7.30 8.00
CA TYR A 100 -15.38 -6.31 7.00
C TYR A 100 -13.86 -6.20 6.96
N VAL A 101 -13.34 -5.88 5.77
CA VAL A 101 -11.92 -5.71 5.52
C VAL A 101 -11.66 -4.33 4.95
N SER A 102 -10.75 -3.60 5.56
CA SER A 102 -10.29 -2.31 5.06
C SER A 102 -8.76 -2.23 4.98
N ALA A 103 -8.26 -1.28 4.22
CA ALA A 103 -6.83 -1.08 4.05
C ALA A 103 -6.47 0.40 4.00
N ASP A 104 -5.42 0.78 4.73
CA ASP A 104 -4.82 2.09 4.66
C ASP A 104 -3.84 2.15 3.49
N VAL A 105 -3.96 3.19 2.67
CA VAL A 105 -3.09 3.40 1.53
C VAL A 105 -2.54 4.82 1.51
N PHE A 106 -1.38 5.02 0.92
CA PHE A 106 -0.85 6.37 0.73
C PHE A 106 -1.77 7.20 -0.14
N GLY A 107 -2.11 8.42 0.30
CA GLY A 107 -2.94 9.33 -0.48
C GLY A 107 -2.33 9.71 -1.83
N THR A 108 -1.00 9.74 -1.93
CA THR A 108 -0.27 10.09 -3.16
C THR A 108 -0.47 9.07 -4.28
N ILE A 109 -0.69 7.78 -3.97
CA ILE A 109 -0.87 6.73 -4.98
C ILE A 109 -2.13 6.91 -5.84
N ILE A 110 -3.08 7.72 -5.38
CA ILE A 110 -4.28 8.04 -6.18
C ILE A 110 -3.91 8.63 -7.54
N ARG A 111 -2.80 9.38 -7.62
CA ARG A 111 -2.36 10.07 -8.83
C ARG A 111 -0.94 9.74 -9.29
N SER A 112 -0.13 9.15 -8.42
CA SER A 112 1.26 8.83 -8.69
C SER A 112 1.45 7.33 -8.89
N GLY A 113 1.57 6.91 -10.14
CA GLY A 113 1.93 5.52 -10.49
C GLY A 113 3.34 5.15 -9.99
N GLN A 114 4.26 6.12 -9.91
CA GLN A 114 5.60 5.89 -9.37
C GLN A 114 5.54 5.55 -7.87
N ASP A 115 4.76 6.31 -7.09
CA ASP A 115 4.58 6.02 -5.66
C ASP A 115 3.87 4.68 -5.48
N ALA A 116 2.84 4.41 -6.29
CA ALA A 116 2.11 3.14 -6.28
C ALA A 116 3.06 1.95 -6.46
N GLN A 117 3.95 2.00 -7.44
CA GLN A 117 4.95 0.95 -7.69
C GLN A 117 5.99 0.85 -6.56
N ALA A 118 6.43 1.99 -6.01
CA ALA A 118 7.42 2.01 -4.94
C ALA A 118 6.92 1.30 -3.68
N VAL A 119 5.69 1.60 -3.25
CA VAL A 119 5.09 1.02 -2.06
C VAL A 119 4.35 -0.30 -2.32
N GLY A 120 4.10 -0.64 -3.58
CA GLY A 120 3.34 -1.84 -3.96
C GLY A 120 1.83 -1.70 -3.78
N GLN A 121 1.29 -0.49 -3.73
CA GLN A 121 -0.14 -0.23 -3.59
C GLN A 121 -0.71 0.31 -4.90
N ASP A 122 -1.49 -0.47 -5.61
CA ASP A 122 -2.30 0.00 -6.73
C ASP A 122 -3.69 0.37 -6.23
N TYR A 123 -4.06 1.66 -6.38
CA TYR A 123 -5.29 2.19 -5.81
C TYR A 123 -6.54 1.50 -6.34
N ARG A 124 -6.61 1.28 -7.66
CA ARG A 124 -7.76 0.65 -8.31
C ARG A 124 -7.85 -0.83 -7.98
N GLU A 125 -6.73 -1.53 -8.05
CA GLU A 125 -6.65 -2.95 -7.76
C GLU A 125 -7.06 -3.24 -6.32
N MET A 126 -6.57 -2.45 -5.37
CA MET A 126 -6.92 -2.60 -3.96
C MET A 126 -8.37 -2.25 -3.66
N ALA A 127 -8.91 -1.20 -4.31
CA ALA A 127 -10.32 -0.80 -4.13
C ALA A 127 -11.32 -1.91 -4.54
N GLY A 128 -10.94 -2.78 -5.46
CA GLY A 128 -11.75 -3.93 -5.87
C GLY A 128 -11.68 -5.14 -4.93
N ARG A 129 -10.82 -5.08 -3.88
CA ARG A 129 -10.48 -6.22 -3.02
C ARG A 129 -10.75 -6.01 -1.54
N VAL A 130 -11.35 -4.91 -1.16
CA VAL A 130 -11.68 -4.55 0.23
C VAL A 130 -13.06 -3.92 0.30
N ASP A 131 -13.67 -3.92 1.48
CA ASP A 131 -14.94 -3.22 1.71
C ASP A 131 -14.73 -1.71 1.77
N TYR A 132 -13.62 -1.26 2.37
CA TYR A 132 -13.26 0.15 2.51
C TYR A 132 -11.78 0.36 2.21
N LEU A 133 -11.50 1.35 1.37
CA LEU A 133 -10.14 1.82 1.10
C LEU A 133 -9.96 3.19 1.76
N CYS A 134 -8.96 3.30 2.63
CA CYS A 134 -8.74 4.45 3.49
C CYS A 134 -7.47 5.21 3.05
N PRO A 135 -7.55 6.16 2.11
CA PRO A 135 -6.38 6.92 1.70
C PRO A 135 -5.94 7.88 2.80
N MET A 136 -4.69 7.75 3.22
CA MET A 136 -4.04 8.61 4.19
C MET A 136 -3.62 9.92 3.53
N ILE A 137 -4.53 10.88 3.51
CA ILE A 137 -4.31 12.19 2.90
C ILE A 137 -3.91 13.17 4.00
N TYR A 138 -2.61 13.41 4.10
CA TYR A 138 -2.05 14.41 5.02
C TYR A 138 -1.55 15.62 4.21
N PRO A 139 -2.11 16.83 4.42
CA PRO A 139 -1.72 18.01 3.65
C PRO A 139 -0.22 18.28 3.63
N SER A 140 0.47 18.01 4.75
CA SER A 140 1.94 18.12 4.87
C SER A 140 2.75 17.18 3.98
N HIS A 141 2.14 16.16 3.41
CA HIS A 141 2.80 15.23 2.49
C HIS A 141 2.73 15.67 1.03
N TYR A 142 2.02 16.76 0.75
CA TYR A 142 1.94 17.33 -0.59
C TYR A 142 2.83 18.56 -0.68
N GLY A 143 3.69 18.61 -1.69
CA GLY A 143 4.57 19.75 -1.93
C GLY A 143 3.79 21.01 -2.37
N ASP A 144 4.41 22.18 -2.22
CA ASP A 144 3.88 23.45 -2.67
C ASP A 144 3.48 23.37 -4.15
N GLY A 145 2.35 23.96 -4.48
CA GLY A 145 1.77 23.91 -5.83
C GLY A 145 0.97 22.65 -6.15
N SER A 146 0.94 21.64 -5.29
CA SER A 146 0.12 20.44 -5.50
C SER A 146 -1.35 20.82 -5.66
N PHE A 147 -2.02 20.25 -6.68
CA PHE A 147 -3.42 20.54 -7.02
C PHE A 147 -3.68 22.02 -7.36
N GLY A 148 -2.65 22.83 -7.67
CA GLY A 148 -2.76 24.28 -7.84
C GLY A 148 -2.90 25.04 -6.52
N ILE A 149 -2.65 24.40 -5.38
CA ILE A 149 -2.68 24.98 -4.03
C ILE A 149 -1.27 25.41 -3.67
N GLU A 150 -1.06 26.70 -3.40
CA GLU A 150 0.28 27.25 -3.16
C GLU A 150 0.97 26.60 -1.97
N HIS A 151 0.24 26.44 -0.86
CA HIS A 151 0.74 25.81 0.36
C HIS A 151 -0.30 24.83 0.91
N PRO A 152 -0.25 23.52 0.52
CA PRO A 152 -1.22 22.51 0.94
C PRO A 152 -1.43 22.40 2.44
N ASP A 153 -0.36 22.52 3.23
CA ASP A 153 -0.42 22.48 4.70
C ASP A 153 -1.34 23.54 5.32
N THR A 154 -1.42 24.70 4.69
CA THR A 154 -2.23 25.81 5.18
C THR A 154 -3.67 25.77 4.66
N GLN A 155 -3.95 24.89 3.71
CA GLN A 155 -5.26 24.73 3.06
C GLN A 155 -5.73 23.25 3.11
N PRO A 156 -5.93 22.69 4.33
CA PRO A 156 -6.18 21.25 4.50
C PRO A 156 -7.50 20.80 3.86
N TYR A 157 -8.54 21.61 3.90
CA TYR A 157 -9.82 21.27 3.27
C TYR A 157 -9.66 21.09 1.77
N ASP A 158 -9.07 22.08 1.09
CA ASP A 158 -8.92 22.05 -0.37
C ASP A 158 -7.99 20.91 -0.80
N THR A 159 -6.92 20.69 -0.04
CA THR A 159 -5.97 19.61 -0.31
C THR A 159 -6.64 18.23 -0.23
N VAL A 160 -7.36 17.95 0.86
CA VAL A 160 -8.07 16.68 1.03
C VAL A 160 -9.15 16.52 -0.03
N TYR A 161 -9.91 17.58 -0.30
CA TYR A 161 -10.97 17.57 -1.31
C TYR A 161 -10.43 17.26 -2.71
N GLN A 162 -9.35 17.94 -3.13
CA GLN A 162 -8.74 17.71 -4.44
C GLN A 162 -8.09 16.32 -4.57
N ALA A 163 -7.47 15.83 -3.51
CA ALA A 163 -6.93 14.48 -3.51
C ALA A 163 -8.05 13.43 -3.69
N LEU A 164 -9.17 13.57 -2.96
CA LEU A 164 -10.33 12.67 -3.06
C LEU A 164 -11.07 12.79 -4.40
N LEU A 165 -11.09 13.95 -5.03
CA LEU A 165 -11.59 14.07 -6.41
C LEU A 165 -10.78 13.21 -7.38
N GLY A 166 -9.45 13.11 -7.16
CA GLY A 166 -8.59 12.20 -7.93
C GLY A 166 -8.99 10.74 -7.79
N SER A 167 -9.47 10.34 -6.62
CA SER A 167 -9.96 8.99 -6.36
C SER A 167 -11.09 8.58 -7.31
N ARG A 168 -12.06 9.47 -7.58
CA ARG A 168 -13.14 9.20 -8.54
C ARG A 168 -12.60 8.94 -9.94
N VAL A 169 -11.62 9.71 -10.37
CA VAL A 169 -10.98 9.51 -11.69
C VAL A 169 -10.23 8.17 -11.70
N ALA A 170 -9.42 7.88 -10.68
CA ALA A 170 -8.67 6.64 -10.59
C ALA A 170 -9.55 5.38 -10.64
N LEU A 171 -10.76 5.43 -10.06
CA LEU A 171 -11.67 4.27 -9.99
C LEU A 171 -12.54 4.08 -11.25
N VAL A 172 -12.86 5.15 -11.98
CA VAL A 172 -13.83 5.10 -13.11
C VAL A 172 -13.20 5.22 -14.49
N SER A 173 -11.96 5.74 -14.60
CA SER A 173 -11.30 5.84 -15.91
C SER A 173 -11.00 4.46 -16.49
N PRO A 174 -11.23 4.22 -17.81
CA PRO A 174 -10.78 2.98 -18.43
C PRO A 174 -9.27 2.79 -18.23
N VAL A 175 -8.82 1.54 -18.15
CA VAL A 175 -7.39 1.24 -18.21
C VAL A 175 -6.97 1.43 -19.65
N ASP A 176 -6.61 2.66 -20.04
CA ASP A 176 -6.00 2.90 -21.32
C ASP A 176 -4.55 2.38 -21.25
N GLY A 177 -4.31 1.25 -21.88
CA GLY A 177 -2.99 0.70 -22.07
C GLY A 177 -2.16 1.54 -23.04
N ASN A 178 -1.87 2.80 -22.68
CA ASN A 178 -0.94 3.61 -23.42
C ASN A 178 -0.24 4.63 -22.50
N GLU A 179 0.83 4.18 -21.85
CA GLU A 179 1.81 5.07 -21.24
C GLU A 179 2.65 5.72 -22.35
N ASN A 180 2.13 6.75 -23.00
CA ASN A 180 2.90 7.71 -23.80
C ASN A 180 2.08 8.98 -24.00
N ALA A 181 1.90 9.77 -22.96
CA ALA A 181 1.63 11.19 -23.11
C ALA A 181 2.91 11.92 -22.68
N GLY A 182 3.80 12.09 -23.66
CA GLY A 182 5.00 12.87 -23.52
C GLY A 182 4.70 14.30 -23.09
N ASP A 183 5.56 14.76 -22.24
CA ASP A 183 5.82 16.16 -21.96
C ASP A 183 6.11 16.91 -23.28
N GLU A 184 5.16 17.66 -23.80
CA GLU A 184 5.37 18.70 -24.78
C GLU A 184 5.07 20.06 -24.15
N SER A 185 6.04 20.56 -23.38
CA SER A 185 6.14 21.98 -23.08
C SER A 185 7.34 22.56 -23.81
N THR A 186 7.12 23.01 -25.06
CA THR A 186 7.98 24.01 -25.70
C THR A 186 7.13 24.94 -26.55
N GLY A 187 7.18 26.24 -26.19
CA GLY A 187 6.60 27.34 -26.95
C GLY A 187 6.51 28.57 -26.12
#